data_0773b2ff02870c00a9411da5ec862df1
#
_entry.id   0773b2ff02870c00a9411da5ec862df1
#
_cell.length_a   1.000
_cell.length_b   1.000
_cell.length_c   1.000
_cell.angle_alpha   90.00
_cell.angle_beta   90.00
_cell.angle_gamma   90.00
#
_symmetry.space_group_name_H-M   'P 1'
#
loop_
_entity.id
_entity.type
_entity.pdbx_description
1 polymer ?
#
loop_
_entity_poly.entity_id
_entity_poly.type
_entity_poly.pdbx_seq_one_letter_code
_entity_poly.pdbx_strand_id
1 'polypeptide(L)'
;MSFVIAAPEVIAAAATDLASLESSIAAANAAAAANTTALLAAGADEVSTAVAALFGAHGQAYQALSAQAQAFHAQFTQALTSGGGAYAAAEAAAVSPLLDPINEFFLANTGRPLIGNGANGAPGTGADGAPGGWLIGNGGAGGSGAA
;
A
#
# COMPACT_ATOMS: atom_id res chain seq x y z
N MET A 1 -28.77 4.13 -4.76
CA MET A 1 -27.74 3.45 -5.58
C MET A 1 -26.60 4.43 -5.77
N SER A 2 -25.40 4.09 -5.37
CA SER A 2 -24.23 4.93 -5.60
C SER A 2 -23.73 4.71 -7.03
N PHE A 3 -23.53 5.78 -7.77
CA PHE A 3 -22.91 5.74 -9.10
C PHE A 3 -21.39 5.87 -9.05
N VAL A 4 -20.81 5.79 -7.85
CA VAL A 4 -19.35 5.82 -7.65
C VAL A 4 -18.88 4.39 -7.51
N ILE A 5 -18.09 3.95 -8.45
CA ILE A 5 -17.37 2.68 -8.40
C ILE A 5 -15.98 2.98 -7.83
N ALA A 6 -15.67 2.46 -6.66
CA ALA A 6 -14.31 2.48 -6.14
C ALA A 6 -13.49 1.42 -6.89
N ALA A 7 -12.22 1.74 -7.15
CA ALA A 7 -11.24 0.77 -7.67
C ALA A 7 -10.20 0.49 -6.56
N PRO A 8 -10.46 -0.47 -5.66
CA PRO A 8 -9.62 -0.71 -4.49
C PRO A 8 -8.17 -1.00 -4.85
N GLU A 9 -7.93 -1.66 -5.98
CA GLU A 9 -6.60 -1.97 -6.50
C GLU A 9 -5.83 -0.71 -6.92
N VAL A 10 -6.51 0.30 -7.45
CA VAL A 10 -5.89 1.60 -7.80
C VAL A 10 -5.54 2.37 -6.53
N ILE A 11 -6.40 2.32 -5.51
CA ILE A 11 -6.13 2.93 -4.21
C ILE A 11 -4.92 2.26 -3.54
N ALA A 12 -4.84 0.93 -3.59
CA ALA A 12 -3.72 0.17 -3.04
C ALA A 12 -2.40 0.47 -3.77
N ALA A 13 -2.43 0.59 -5.10
CA ALA A 13 -1.27 0.99 -5.89
C ALA A 13 -0.81 2.41 -5.51
N ALA A 14 -1.72 3.37 -5.42
CA ALA A 14 -1.41 4.73 -5.00
C ALA A 14 -0.81 4.79 -3.58
N ALA A 15 -1.33 3.99 -2.63
CA ALA A 15 -0.77 3.87 -1.29
C ALA A 15 0.66 3.32 -1.31
N THR A 16 0.96 2.36 -2.19
CA THR A 16 2.30 1.80 -2.37
C THR A 16 3.27 2.84 -2.94
N ASP A 17 2.84 3.62 -3.94
CA ASP A 17 3.65 4.69 -4.53
C ASP A 17 3.97 5.78 -3.49
N LEU A 18 2.99 6.15 -2.66
CA LEU A 18 3.18 7.10 -1.56
C LEU A 18 4.18 6.57 -0.51
N ALA A 19 4.12 5.29 -0.14
CA ALA A 19 5.09 4.68 0.77
C ALA A 19 6.52 4.68 0.19
N SER A 20 6.65 4.45 -1.12
CA SER A 20 7.94 4.54 -1.83
C SER A 20 8.49 5.96 -1.81
N LEU A 21 7.63 6.96 -2.04
CA LEU A 21 7.99 8.38 -1.97
C LEU A 21 8.47 8.77 -0.56
N GLU A 22 7.79 8.32 0.48
CA GLU A 22 8.19 8.53 1.88
C GLU A 22 9.61 8.01 2.13
N SER A 23 9.91 6.78 1.70
CA SER A 23 11.22 6.17 1.84
C SER A 23 12.31 7.01 1.15
N SER A 24 12.01 7.53 -0.05
CA SER A 24 12.94 8.37 -0.81
C SER A 24 13.20 9.72 -0.12
N ILE A 25 12.17 10.34 0.43
CA ILE A 25 12.28 11.60 1.19
C ILE A 25 13.07 11.36 2.49
N ALA A 26 12.80 10.27 3.21
CA ALA A 26 13.52 9.92 4.43
C ALA A 26 15.03 9.75 4.15
N ALA A 27 15.38 9.04 3.08
CA ALA A 27 16.78 8.85 2.67
C ALA A 27 17.45 10.19 2.31
N ALA A 28 16.78 11.07 1.57
CA ALA A 28 17.30 12.39 1.22
C ALA A 28 17.51 13.27 2.46
N ASN A 29 16.55 13.28 3.39
CA ASN A 29 16.67 14.04 4.65
C ASN A 29 17.81 13.52 5.53
N ALA A 30 17.99 12.19 5.62
CA ALA A 30 19.10 11.59 6.33
C ALA A 30 20.46 11.97 5.71
N ALA A 31 20.57 11.96 4.39
CA ALA A 31 21.77 12.37 3.68
C ALA A 31 22.11 13.86 3.88
N ALA A 32 21.09 14.73 3.98
CA ALA A 32 21.28 16.15 4.21
C ALA A 32 21.59 16.52 5.67
N ALA A 33 21.22 15.67 6.64
CA ALA A 33 21.24 16.01 8.07
C ALA A 33 22.61 16.51 8.57
N ALA A 34 23.68 15.75 8.34
CA ALA A 34 25.02 16.12 8.82
C ALA A 34 25.53 17.42 8.24
N ASN A 35 25.28 17.65 6.94
CA ASN A 35 25.75 18.83 6.23
C ASN A 35 24.98 20.11 6.55
N THR A 36 23.77 19.99 7.12
CA THR A 36 22.91 21.14 7.41
C THR A 36 22.79 21.46 8.90
N THR A 37 23.09 20.49 9.80
CA THR A 37 22.97 20.67 11.25
C THR A 37 24.29 20.95 11.96
N ALA A 38 25.43 20.65 11.31
CA ALA A 38 26.77 20.79 11.89
C ALA A 38 27.65 21.69 11.00
N LEU A 39 27.14 22.87 10.62
CA LEU A 39 27.85 23.85 9.82
C LEU A 39 29.03 24.43 10.59
N LEU A 40 30.21 24.40 9.97
CA LEU A 40 31.38 25.08 10.48
C LEU A 40 31.33 26.59 10.12
N ALA A 41 31.78 27.43 11.04
CA ALA A 41 31.93 28.86 10.76
C ALA A 41 32.97 29.08 9.65
N ALA A 42 32.69 30.01 8.74
CA ALA A 42 33.59 30.37 7.63
C ALA A 42 34.89 31.05 8.13
N GLY A 43 34.85 31.68 9.29
CA GLY A 43 36.00 32.34 9.95
C GLY A 43 35.82 32.28 11.47
N ALA A 44 36.89 32.74 12.18
CA ALA A 44 36.89 32.77 13.64
C ALA A 44 36.26 34.05 14.23
N ASP A 45 35.60 34.85 13.39
CA ASP A 45 34.89 36.08 13.81
C ASP A 45 33.48 35.81 14.31
N GLU A 46 32.94 36.77 15.05
CA GLU A 46 31.63 36.65 15.68
C GLU A 46 30.48 36.51 14.65
N VAL A 47 30.61 37.15 13.49
CA VAL A 47 29.59 37.13 12.43
C VAL A 47 29.54 35.75 11.78
N SER A 48 30.69 35.21 11.39
CA SER A 48 30.78 33.86 10.83
C SER A 48 30.26 32.81 11.78
N THR A 49 30.57 32.93 13.08
CA THR A 49 30.08 32.03 14.13
C THR A 49 28.58 32.14 14.31
N ALA A 50 28.02 33.34 14.35
CA ALA A 50 26.59 33.59 14.49
C ALA A 50 25.80 33.06 13.26
N VAL A 51 26.33 33.24 12.06
CA VAL A 51 25.72 32.74 10.82
C VAL A 51 25.71 31.19 10.82
N ALA A 52 26.81 30.55 11.18
CA ALA A 52 26.86 29.09 11.29
C ALA A 52 25.85 28.54 12.30
N ALA A 53 25.72 29.20 13.46
CA ALA A 53 24.74 28.84 14.49
C ALA A 53 23.30 29.00 13.99
N LEU A 54 22.98 30.08 13.25
CA LEU A 54 21.66 30.30 12.67
C LEU A 54 21.27 29.21 11.68
N PHE A 55 22.15 28.87 10.74
CA PHE A 55 21.90 27.82 9.77
C PHE A 55 21.83 26.42 10.43
N GLY A 56 22.67 26.15 11.42
CA GLY A 56 22.64 24.92 12.20
C GLY A 56 21.30 24.73 12.95
N ALA A 57 20.83 25.82 13.60
CA ALA A 57 19.52 25.81 14.26
C ALA A 57 18.36 25.62 13.26
N HIS A 58 18.43 26.24 12.09
CA HIS A 58 17.45 26.03 11.02
C HIS A 58 17.45 24.59 10.53
N GLY A 59 18.62 23.99 10.30
CA GLY A 59 18.78 22.57 9.92
C GLY A 59 18.16 21.62 10.95
N GLN A 60 18.40 21.88 12.25
CA GLN A 60 17.81 21.08 13.34
C GLN A 60 16.28 21.21 13.38
N ALA A 61 15.75 22.42 13.24
CA ALA A 61 14.31 22.67 13.17
C ALA A 61 13.68 21.95 11.96
N TYR A 62 14.33 21.97 10.81
CA TYR A 62 13.89 21.25 9.62
C TYR A 62 13.85 19.74 9.87
N GLN A 63 14.87 19.15 10.48
CA GLN A 63 14.89 17.71 10.76
C GLN A 63 13.76 17.30 11.73
N ALA A 64 13.46 18.13 12.73
CA ALA A 64 12.35 17.88 13.64
C ALA A 64 10.98 17.95 12.91
N LEU A 65 10.78 18.96 12.05
CA LEU A 65 9.57 19.10 11.24
C LEU A 65 9.44 17.95 10.22
N SER A 66 10.54 17.54 9.60
CA SER A 66 10.59 16.43 8.67
C SER A 66 10.14 15.11 9.31
N ALA A 67 10.57 14.84 10.56
CA ALA A 67 10.12 13.66 11.30
C ALA A 67 8.59 13.67 11.56
N GLN A 68 8.03 14.85 11.86
CA GLN A 68 6.57 14.99 12.03
C GLN A 68 5.83 14.77 10.71
N ALA A 69 6.35 15.32 9.61
CA ALA A 69 5.78 15.15 8.28
C ALA A 69 5.79 13.67 7.84
N GLN A 70 6.87 12.94 8.12
CA GLN A 70 6.94 11.50 7.87
C GLN A 70 5.92 10.71 8.67
N ALA A 71 5.76 11.00 9.96
CA ALA A 71 4.76 10.34 10.81
C ALA A 71 3.34 10.58 10.28
N PHE A 72 3.03 11.82 9.86
CA PHE A 72 1.74 12.13 9.24
C PHE A 72 1.54 11.38 7.92
N HIS A 73 2.56 11.34 7.07
CA HIS A 73 2.52 10.65 5.78
C HIS A 73 2.27 9.14 5.96
N ALA A 74 2.96 8.50 6.91
CA ALA A 74 2.74 7.09 7.23
C ALA A 74 1.30 6.82 7.68
N GLN A 75 0.74 7.67 8.55
CA GLN A 75 -0.66 7.56 8.98
C GLN A 75 -1.63 7.74 7.81
N PHE A 76 -1.37 8.70 6.92
CA PHE A 76 -2.18 8.92 5.74
C PHE A 76 -2.17 7.71 4.79
N THR A 77 -1.00 7.17 4.50
CA THR A 77 -0.84 5.97 3.66
C THR A 77 -1.55 4.76 4.26
N GLN A 78 -1.46 4.58 5.57
CA GLN A 78 -2.17 3.51 6.28
C GLN A 78 -3.69 3.70 6.21
N ALA A 79 -4.18 4.93 6.41
CA ALA A 79 -5.61 5.23 6.30
C ALA A 79 -6.14 5.00 4.88
N LEU A 80 -5.35 5.33 3.85
CA LEU A 80 -5.69 5.09 2.45
C LEU A 80 -5.78 3.59 2.15
N THR A 81 -4.83 2.79 2.63
CA THR A 81 -4.83 1.32 2.50
C THR A 81 -6.06 0.71 3.20
N SER A 82 -6.33 1.13 4.43
CA SER A 82 -7.49 0.64 5.20
C SER A 82 -8.81 1.02 4.53
N GLY A 83 -8.92 2.25 4.03
CA GLY A 83 -10.09 2.73 3.30
C GLY A 83 -10.33 1.92 2.03
N GLY A 84 -9.29 1.66 1.24
CA GLY A 84 -9.36 0.81 0.04
C GLY A 84 -9.87 -0.60 0.37
N GLY A 85 -9.36 -1.20 1.44
CA GLY A 85 -9.82 -2.50 1.92
C GLY A 85 -11.28 -2.50 2.36
N ALA A 86 -11.76 -1.43 2.99
CA ALA A 86 -13.16 -1.30 3.39
C ALA A 86 -14.09 -1.23 2.16
N TYR A 87 -13.71 -0.52 1.10
CA TYR A 87 -14.46 -0.52 -0.16
C TYR A 87 -14.52 -1.91 -0.80
N ALA A 88 -13.39 -2.62 -0.86
CA ALA A 88 -13.36 -3.98 -1.38
C ALA A 88 -14.28 -4.94 -0.59
N ALA A 89 -14.27 -4.85 0.73
CA ALA A 89 -15.13 -5.65 1.59
C ALA A 89 -16.63 -5.29 1.40
N ALA A 90 -16.95 -4.01 1.25
CA ALA A 90 -18.33 -3.58 1.02
C ALA A 90 -18.86 -4.03 -0.35
N GLU A 91 -18.04 -3.99 -1.40
CA GLU A 91 -18.39 -4.51 -2.73
C GLU A 91 -18.62 -6.02 -2.69
N ALA A 92 -17.72 -6.78 -2.05
CA ALA A 92 -17.90 -8.22 -1.87
C ALA A 92 -19.19 -8.54 -1.12
N ALA A 93 -19.48 -7.83 -0.02
CA ALA A 93 -20.71 -8.04 0.76
C ALA A 93 -21.98 -7.67 -0.01
N ALA A 94 -21.93 -6.73 -0.94
CA ALA A 94 -23.08 -6.35 -1.76
C ALA A 94 -23.41 -7.38 -2.85
N VAL A 95 -22.42 -8.11 -3.33
CA VAL A 95 -22.58 -9.09 -4.43
C VAL A 95 -22.88 -10.49 -3.91
N SER A 96 -22.26 -10.91 -2.79
CA SER A 96 -22.37 -12.24 -2.22
C SER A 96 -23.81 -12.74 -1.98
N PRO A 97 -24.71 -11.98 -1.33
CA PRO A 97 -26.06 -12.47 -1.02
C PRO A 97 -26.91 -12.85 -2.23
N LEU A 98 -26.58 -12.28 -3.38
CA LEU A 98 -27.31 -12.56 -4.64
C LEU A 98 -26.68 -13.71 -5.42
N LEU A 99 -25.36 -13.83 -5.39
CA LEU A 99 -24.61 -14.79 -6.19
C LEU A 99 -24.36 -16.11 -5.45
N ASP A 100 -24.24 -16.08 -4.14
CA ASP A 100 -23.88 -17.28 -3.37
C ASP A 100 -24.88 -18.43 -3.57
N PRO A 101 -26.20 -18.24 -3.46
CA PRO A 101 -27.16 -19.33 -3.70
C PRO A 101 -27.09 -19.90 -5.13
N ILE A 102 -26.84 -19.03 -6.11
CA ILE A 102 -26.72 -19.43 -7.51
C ILE A 102 -25.42 -20.20 -7.71
N ASN A 103 -24.32 -19.71 -7.17
CA ASN A 103 -23.02 -20.34 -7.26
C ASN A 103 -22.99 -21.70 -6.52
N GLU A 104 -23.60 -21.80 -5.34
CA GLU A 104 -23.74 -23.05 -4.61
C GLU A 104 -24.52 -24.10 -5.41
N PHE A 105 -25.63 -23.71 -6.05
CA PHE A 105 -26.40 -24.61 -6.90
C PHE A 105 -25.55 -25.13 -8.07
N PHE A 106 -24.85 -24.26 -8.78
CA PHE A 106 -23.98 -24.68 -9.89
C PHE A 106 -22.80 -25.50 -9.43
N LEU A 107 -22.18 -25.13 -8.32
CA LEU A 107 -21.04 -25.85 -7.75
C LEU A 107 -21.44 -27.28 -7.35
N ALA A 108 -22.59 -27.44 -6.70
CA ALA A 108 -23.09 -28.75 -6.29
C ALA A 108 -23.45 -29.68 -7.48
N ASN A 109 -23.94 -29.11 -8.59
CA ASN A 109 -24.39 -29.88 -9.73
C ASN A 109 -23.33 -30.07 -10.83
N THR A 110 -22.34 -29.18 -10.91
CA THR A 110 -21.37 -29.15 -12.02
C THR A 110 -19.91 -29.13 -11.58
N GLY A 111 -19.65 -29.00 -10.28
CA GLY A 111 -18.29 -28.85 -9.73
C GLY A 111 -17.65 -27.49 -10.00
N ARG A 112 -18.41 -26.53 -10.57
CA ARG A 112 -17.92 -25.18 -10.90
C ARG A 112 -18.95 -24.12 -10.53
N PRO A 113 -18.54 -22.94 -10.01
CA PRO A 113 -19.45 -21.84 -9.79
C PRO A 113 -19.96 -21.29 -11.14
N LEU A 114 -21.09 -20.59 -11.13
CA LEU A 114 -21.57 -19.90 -12.32
C LEU A 114 -20.77 -18.65 -12.61
N ILE A 115 -20.51 -17.85 -11.57
CA ILE A 115 -19.75 -16.59 -11.62
C ILE A 115 -18.74 -16.60 -10.46
N GLY A 116 -17.48 -16.34 -10.76
CA GLY A 116 -16.42 -16.23 -9.75
C GLY A 116 -15.10 -16.85 -10.22
N ASN A 117 -14.03 -16.49 -9.55
CA ASN A 117 -12.71 -17.05 -9.85
C ASN A 117 -12.56 -18.45 -9.21
N GLY A 118 -11.80 -19.29 -9.86
CA GLY A 118 -11.39 -20.58 -9.31
C GLY A 118 -10.45 -20.39 -8.11
N ALA A 119 -10.51 -21.31 -7.14
CA ALA A 119 -9.61 -21.33 -6.01
C ALA A 119 -8.17 -21.63 -6.48
N ASN A 120 -7.19 -20.99 -5.87
CA ASN A 120 -5.78 -21.29 -6.12
C ASN A 120 -5.42 -22.68 -5.56
N GLY A 121 -4.51 -23.36 -6.23
CA GLY A 121 -3.89 -24.60 -5.72
C GLY A 121 -3.16 -24.33 -4.40
N ALA A 122 -3.17 -25.29 -3.50
CA ALA A 122 -2.52 -25.15 -2.20
C ALA A 122 -1.00 -24.96 -2.38
N PRO A 123 -0.40 -23.98 -1.71
CA PRO A 123 1.04 -23.76 -1.77
C PRO A 123 1.84 -24.97 -1.29
N GLY A 124 2.95 -25.29 -1.95
CA GLY A 124 3.83 -26.39 -1.59
C GLY A 124 3.34 -27.79 -1.99
N THR A 125 2.20 -27.90 -2.68
CA THR A 125 1.61 -29.19 -3.07
C THR A 125 1.73 -29.50 -4.56
N GLY A 126 2.02 -28.51 -5.39
CA GLY A 126 1.96 -28.65 -6.85
C GLY A 126 0.54 -28.89 -7.40
N ALA A 127 -0.50 -28.68 -6.58
CA ALA A 127 -1.87 -28.87 -7.02
C ALA A 127 -2.29 -27.82 -8.05
N ASP A 128 -3.09 -28.22 -9.03
CA ASP A 128 -3.65 -27.29 -10.01
C ASP A 128 -4.64 -26.33 -9.33
N GLY A 129 -4.76 -25.11 -9.87
CA GLY A 129 -5.84 -24.20 -9.51
C GLY A 129 -7.17 -24.70 -10.06
N ALA A 130 -8.26 -24.40 -9.35
CA ALA A 130 -9.61 -24.76 -9.79
C ALA A 130 -10.03 -23.92 -11.01
N PRO A 131 -10.90 -24.45 -11.89
CA PRO A 131 -11.43 -23.71 -13.02
C PRO A 131 -12.29 -22.53 -12.56
N GLY A 132 -12.27 -21.43 -13.30
CA GLY A 132 -13.14 -20.28 -13.07
C GLY A 132 -14.62 -20.60 -13.39
N GLY A 133 -15.48 -19.65 -13.09
CA GLY A 133 -16.93 -19.77 -13.31
C GLY A 133 -17.31 -20.03 -14.77
N TRP A 134 -18.52 -20.58 -14.95
CA TRP A 134 -19.03 -20.89 -16.29
C TRP A 134 -19.27 -19.67 -17.15
N LEU A 135 -19.75 -18.57 -16.58
CA LEU A 135 -20.02 -17.33 -17.32
C LEU A 135 -18.88 -16.32 -17.21
N ILE A 136 -18.41 -16.07 -15.99
CA ILE A 136 -17.38 -15.06 -15.71
C ILE A 136 -16.50 -15.59 -14.57
N GLY A 137 -15.21 -15.49 -14.74
CA GLY A 137 -14.21 -15.80 -13.73
C GLY A 137 -12.92 -16.33 -14.33
N ASN A 138 -11.83 -16.06 -13.66
CA ASN A 138 -10.50 -16.58 -14.01
C ASN A 138 -10.27 -17.93 -13.33
N GLY A 139 -9.49 -18.81 -13.94
CA GLY A 139 -8.99 -19.99 -13.26
C GLY A 139 -8.08 -19.60 -12.09
N GLY A 140 -8.03 -20.43 -11.06
CA GLY A 140 -7.08 -20.27 -9.97
C GLY A 140 -5.65 -20.51 -10.42
N ALA A 141 -4.67 -19.87 -9.77
CA ALA A 141 -3.26 -20.16 -9.99
C ALA A 141 -2.90 -21.56 -9.47
N GLY A 142 -1.98 -22.26 -10.14
CA GLY A 142 -1.41 -23.51 -9.61
C GLY A 142 -0.63 -23.26 -8.31
N GLY A 143 -0.61 -24.23 -7.44
CA GLY A 143 0.21 -24.22 -6.23
C GLY A 143 1.70 -24.34 -6.59
N SER A 144 2.58 -23.77 -5.75
CA SER A 144 4.03 -24.00 -5.88
C SER A 144 4.34 -25.49 -5.68
N GLY A 145 5.35 -26.00 -6.36
CA GLY A 145 5.84 -27.37 -6.16
C GLY A 145 6.33 -27.58 -4.71
N ALA A 146 6.32 -28.83 -4.26
CA ALA A 146 7.03 -29.21 -3.06
C ALA A 146 8.53 -29.06 -3.28
N ALA A 147 9.25 -28.50 -2.27
CA ALA A 147 10.70 -28.41 -2.28
C ALA A 147 11.33 -29.79 -2.06
#